data_6c03b5b6eec68e04c357e345efa73693
#
_entry.id   6c03b5b6eec68e04c357e345efa73693
#
_cell.length_a   1.000
_cell.length_b   1.000
_cell.length_c   1.000
_cell.angle_alpha   90.00
_cell.angle_beta   90.00
_cell.angle_gamma   90.00
#
_symmetry.space_group_name_H-M   'P 1'
#
loop_
_entity.id
_entity.type
_entity.pdbx_description
1 polymer ?
#
loop_
_entity_poly.entity_id
_entity_poly.type
_entity_poly.pdbx_seq_one_letter_code
_entity_poly.pdbx_strand_id
1 'polypeptide(L)'
;METNNAESLENSTKNTVINKQNEEINLLSLSVVRRDGSITPFKSDKIANAIRKAFLAQTDLRDSKQIDKNVSVLTETVTAALTRRIANGDMIHIEDIQDQVELALMRGEHHKVARAYVLYREQRANQRYKTAQLNEQIGAKVSTMAVTKRDGNKEDISLEKITNRISILSNGLEIDPITIAQKAIQGLYDGITTNEIDTYLAETAAALTVEHPDYSYL
;
A
#
# COMPACT_ATOMS: atom_id res chain seq x y z
N MET A 1 51.74 -5.93 27.57
CA MET A 1 51.17 -5.21 26.38
C MET A 1 49.83 -5.79 25.90
N GLU A 2 49.07 -6.50 26.75
CA GLU A 2 47.82 -7.17 26.36
C GLU A 2 46.52 -6.54 26.90
N THR A 3 46.60 -5.48 27.68
CA THR A 3 45.41 -4.86 28.32
C THR A 3 44.69 -3.80 27.47
N ASN A 4 45.32 -3.27 26.41
CA ASN A 4 44.76 -2.21 25.60
C ASN A 4 43.79 -2.70 24.48
N ASN A 5 43.77 -4.00 24.19
CA ASN A 5 42.94 -4.53 23.08
C ASN A 5 41.50 -4.90 23.54
N ALA A 6 41.30 -5.25 24.82
CA ALA A 6 40.00 -5.60 25.38
C ALA A 6 39.12 -4.37 25.60
N GLU A 7 39.68 -3.25 26.09
CA GLU A 7 38.94 -2.00 26.28
C GLU A 7 38.49 -1.33 24.97
N SER A 8 39.29 -1.47 23.92
CA SER A 8 38.96 -0.94 22.58
C SER A 8 37.80 -1.70 21.94
N LEU A 9 37.69 -3.02 22.16
CA LEU A 9 36.60 -3.86 21.66
C LEU A 9 35.27 -3.64 22.44
N GLU A 10 35.37 -3.47 23.77
CA GLU A 10 34.20 -3.14 24.60
C GLU A 10 33.63 -1.75 24.31
N ASN A 11 34.48 -0.76 24.08
CA ASN A 11 34.03 0.58 23.70
C ASN A 11 33.42 0.62 22.29
N SER A 12 33.92 -0.17 21.35
CA SER A 12 33.35 -0.31 20.02
C SER A 12 31.98 -0.96 20.04
N THR A 13 31.80 -2.00 20.84
CA THR A 13 30.51 -2.70 21.00
C THR A 13 29.46 -1.83 21.74
N LYS A 14 29.88 -1.11 22.80
CA LYS A 14 28.99 -0.17 23.51
C LYS A 14 28.55 0.98 22.61
N ASN A 15 29.45 1.56 21.82
CA ASN A 15 29.08 2.60 20.86
C ASN A 15 28.14 2.10 19.75
N THR A 16 28.29 0.87 19.30
CA THR A 16 27.40 0.26 18.30
C THR A 16 25.99 0.01 18.86
N VAL A 17 25.90 -0.40 20.13
CA VAL A 17 24.60 -0.61 20.81
C VAL A 17 23.89 0.72 21.10
N ILE A 18 24.64 1.74 21.55
CA ILE A 18 24.07 3.08 21.81
C ILE A 18 23.61 3.73 20.52
N ASN A 19 24.34 3.58 19.42
CA ASN A 19 23.93 4.09 18.12
C ASN A 19 22.67 3.38 17.60
N LYS A 20 22.56 2.06 17.73
CA LYS A 20 21.32 1.31 17.39
C LYS A 20 20.11 1.74 18.23
N GLN A 21 20.29 1.93 19.53
CA GLN A 21 19.22 2.41 20.41
C GLN A 21 18.78 3.84 20.07
N ASN A 22 19.72 4.73 19.73
CA ASN A 22 19.40 6.09 19.30
C ASN A 22 18.74 6.12 17.91
N GLU A 23 19.07 5.21 17.01
CA GLU A 23 18.39 5.04 15.71
C GLU A 23 16.96 4.50 15.89
N GLU A 24 16.74 3.54 16.80
CA GLU A 24 15.41 3.02 17.11
C GLU A 24 14.51 4.08 17.79
N ILE A 25 15.05 4.87 18.71
CA ILE A 25 14.29 5.97 19.36
C ILE A 25 13.93 7.06 18.34
N ASN A 26 14.83 7.36 17.41
CA ASN A 26 14.58 8.33 16.33
C ASN A 26 13.51 7.81 15.34
N LEU A 27 13.48 6.52 15.06
CA LEU A 27 12.49 5.87 14.20
C LEU A 27 11.09 5.89 14.79
N LEU A 28 10.94 5.75 16.12
CA LEU A 28 9.66 5.79 16.81
C LEU A 28 9.02 7.20 16.82
N SER A 29 9.83 8.25 16.68
CA SER A 29 9.35 9.64 16.58
C SER A 29 9.06 10.08 15.13
N LEU A 30 9.33 9.22 14.17
CA LEU A 30 9.24 9.52 12.75
C LEU A 30 7.78 9.58 12.31
N SER A 31 7.38 10.70 11.73
CA SER A 31 6.03 10.90 11.20
C SER A 31 6.05 11.05 9.69
N VAL A 32 5.04 10.54 9.04
CA VAL A 32 4.86 10.57 7.59
C VAL A 32 3.61 11.36 7.24
N VAL A 33 3.74 12.33 6.35
CA VAL A 33 2.62 13.06 5.77
C VAL A 33 2.04 12.23 4.63
N ARG A 34 0.76 11.90 4.76
CA ARG A 34 -0.01 11.23 3.72
C ARG A 34 -0.50 12.22 2.66
N ARG A 35 -1.05 11.68 1.57
CA ARG A 35 -1.61 12.46 0.44
C ARG A 35 -2.79 13.34 0.84
N ASP A 36 -3.55 12.94 1.84
CA ASP A 36 -4.67 13.68 2.41
C ASP A 36 -4.25 14.73 3.45
N GLY A 37 -2.93 14.93 3.62
CA GLY A 37 -2.36 15.83 4.62
C GLY A 37 -2.32 15.26 6.04
N SER A 38 -2.89 14.09 6.29
CA SER A 38 -2.85 13.45 7.61
C SER A 38 -1.44 12.98 7.96
N ILE A 39 -1.08 13.12 9.24
CA ILE A 39 0.22 12.71 9.76
C ILE A 39 0.05 11.37 10.48
N THR A 40 0.89 10.40 10.12
CA THR A 40 0.86 9.07 10.72
C THR A 40 2.26 8.62 11.13
N PRO A 41 2.38 7.79 12.19
CA PRO A 41 3.67 7.22 12.56
C PRO A 41 4.29 6.43 11.40
N PHE A 42 5.59 6.57 11.25
CA PHE A 42 6.36 5.74 10.32
C PHE A 42 6.36 4.28 10.79
N LYS A 43 6.21 3.36 9.84
CA LYS A 43 6.26 1.92 10.08
C LYS A 43 7.11 1.25 8.99
N SER A 44 8.30 0.79 9.35
CA SER A 44 9.22 0.07 8.45
C SER A 44 8.60 -1.20 7.86
N ASP A 45 7.72 -1.88 8.61
CA ASP A 45 7.01 -3.07 8.14
C ASP A 45 6.19 -2.83 6.87
N LYS A 46 5.65 -1.62 6.71
CA LYS A 46 4.91 -1.26 5.49
C LYS A 46 5.82 -1.22 4.27
N ILE A 47 7.04 -0.74 4.45
CA ILE A 47 8.07 -0.72 3.40
C ILE A 47 8.50 -2.15 3.08
N ALA A 48 8.82 -2.96 4.10
CA ALA A 48 9.18 -4.36 3.94
C ALA A 48 8.10 -5.14 3.17
N ASN A 49 6.83 -4.97 3.54
CA ASN A 49 5.71 -5.60 2.87
C ASN A 49 5.54 -5.14 1.41
N ALA A 50 5.76 -3.86 1.12
CA ALA A 50 5.69 -3.34 -0.25
C ALA A 50 6.80 -3.92 -1.13
N ILE A 51 8.04 -3.95 -0.62
CA ILE A 51 9.19 -4.55 -1.30
C ILE A 51 8.96 -6.05 -1.52
N ARG A 52 8.51 -6.77 -0.48
CA ARG A 52 8.21 -8.22 -0.58
C ARG A 52 7.17 -8.51 -1.66
N LYS A 53 6.08 -7.74 -1.71
CA LYS A 53 5.06 -7.88 -2.76
C LYS A 53 5.63 -7.67 -4.15
N ALA A 54 6.54 -6.71 -4.33
CA ALA A 54 7.20 -6.47 -5.61
C ALA A 54 8.09 -7.65 -6.03
N PHE A 55 8.80 -8.28 -5.09
CA PHE A 55 9.57 -9.50 -5.36
C PHE A 55 8.66 -10.67 -5.74
N LEU A 56 7.57 -10.88 -4.99
CA LEU A 56 6.64 -11.98 -5.24
C LEU A 56 5.86 -11.83 -6.55
N ALA A 57 5.68 -10.61 -7.04
CA ALA A 57 5.09 -10.36 -8.36
C ALA A 57 6.00 -10.79 -9.52
N GLN A 58 7.29 -11.07 -9.27
CA GLN A 58 8.22 -11.61 -10.25
C GLN A 58 8.26 -13.14 -10.12
N THR A 59 7.65 -13.84 -11.05
CA THR A 59 7.46 -15.31 -11.04
C THR A 59 8.76 -16.12 -11.04
N ASP A 60 9.88 -15.50 -11.41
CA ASP A 60 11.18 -16.18 -11.52
C ASP A 60 11.89 -16.35 -10.16
N LEU A 61 11.45 -15.67 -9.11
CA LEU A 61 12.09 -15.67 -7.79
C LEU A 61 11.32 -16.59 -6.83
N ARG A 62 11.69 -17.87 -6.80
CA ARG A 62 11.06 -18.89 -5.93
C ARG A 62 11.75 -19.10 -4.58
N ASP A 63 12.94 -18.53 -4.38
CA ASP A 63 13.68 -18.70 -3.12
C ASP A 63 13.21 -17.71 -2.07
N SER A 64 12.29 -18.16 -1.21
CA SER A 64 11.74 -17.38 -0.11
C SER A 64 12.81 -16.81 0.83
N LYS A 65 13.86 -17.59 1.14
CA LYS A 65 14.93 -17.13 2.04
C LYS A 65 15.74 -15.99 1.43
N GLN A 66 16.01 -16.06 0.11
CA GLN A 66 16.72 -14.99 -0.58
C GLN A 66 15.86 -13.73 -0.68
N ILE A 67 14.56 -13.88 -0.90
CA ILE A 67 13.61 -12.74 -0.89
C ILE A 67 13.63 -12.07 0.49
N ASP A 68 13.50 -12.83 1.58
CA ASP A 68 13.50 -12.29 2.94
C ASP A 68 14.78 -11.51 3.27
N LYS A 69 15.94 -12.04 2.87
CA LYS A 69 17.22 -11.36 3.02
C LYS A 69 17.27 -10.06 2.23
N ASN A 70 16.86 -10.07 0.98
CA ASN A 70 16.85 -8.88 0.14
C ASN A 70 15.88 -7.81 0.69
N VAL A 71 14.70 -8.23 1.15
CA VAL A 71 13.70 -7.34 1.77
C VAL A 71 14.28 -6.67 3.02
N SER A 72 14.97 -7.42 3.90
CA SER A 72 15.59 -6.84 5.10
C SER A 72 16.62 -5.78 4.74
N VAL A 73 17.60 -6.11 3.90
CA VAL A 73 18.67 -5.20 3.47
C VAL A 73 18.12 -3.93 2.81
N LEU A 74 17.14 -4.11 1.90
CA LEU A 74 16.55 -2.96 1.20
C LEU A 74 15.73 -2.09 2.15
N THR A 75 14.98 -2.69 3.09
CA THR A 75 14.21 -1.94 4.09
C THR A 75 15.12 -1.13 5.00
N GLU A 76 16.24 -1.71 5.46
CA GLU A 76 17.24 -1.02 6.25
C GLU A 76 17.87 0.15 5.47
N THR A 77 18.20 -0.07 4.19
CA THR A 77 18.76 0.97 3.30
C THR A 77 17.80 2.16 3.14
N VAL A 78 16.52 1.86 2.87
CA VAL A 78 15.48 2.89 2.74
C VAL A 78 15.29 3.64 4.06
N THR A 79 15.19 2.92 5.17
CA THR A 79 14.99 3.50 6.50
C THR A 79 16.14 4.43 6.86
N ALA A 80 17.38 3.99 6.65
CA ALA A 80 18.57 4.82 6.92
C ALA A 80 18.64 6.09 6.04
N ALA A 81 18.18 5.99 4.78
CA ALA A 81 18.10 7.15 3.90
C ALA A 81 17.06 8.18 4.37
N LEU A 82 15.90 7.71 4.82
CA LEU A 82 14.82 8.55 5.35
C LEU A 82 15.24 9.21 6.68
N THR A 83 15.87 8.46 7.58
CA THR A 83 16.35 8.99 8.87
C THR A 83 17.35 10.13 8.67
N ARG A 84 18.25 10.00 7.68
CA ARG A 84 19.20 11.09 7.35
C ARG A 84 18.50 12.36 6.87
N ARG A 85 17.46 12.25 6.09
CA ARG A 85 16.68 13.42 5.63
C ARG A 85 16.00 14.13 6.80
N ILE A 86 15.44 13.39 7.75
CA ILE A 86 14.80 13.97 8.94
C ILE A 86 15.82 14.64 9.86
N ALA A 87 17.00 14.04 10.02
CA ALA A 87 18.07 14.67 10.79
C ALA A 87 18.45 16.05 10.24
N ASN A 88 18.18 16.30 8.95
CA ASN A 88 18.35 17.60 8.29
C ASN A 88 17.11 18.52 8.42
N GLY A 89 16.05 18.10 9.11
CA GLY A 89 14.84 18.89 9.32
C GLY A 89 13.75 18.71 8.24
N ASP A 90 13.91 17.77 7.31
CA ASP A 90 12.94 17.53 6.25
C ASP A 90 11.69 16.80 6.79
N MET A 91 10.51 17.20 6.33
CA MET A 91 9.29 16.41 6.49
C MET A 91 9.26 15.30 5.45
N ILE A 92 8.86 14.10 5.86
CA ILE A 92 8.75 12.96 4.94
C ILE A 92 7.33 12.82 4.44
N HIS A 93 7.17 12.88 3.13
CA HIS A 93 5.93 12.54 2.44
C HIS A 93 5.91 11.07 2.00
N ILE A 94 4.72 10.51 1.84
CA ILE A 94 4.57 9.12 1.39
C ILE A 94 5.24 8.89 0.03
N GLU A 95 5.28 9.91 -0.82
CA GLU A 95 5.94 9.88 -2.12
C GLU A 95 7.45 9.73 -1.97
N ASP A 96 8.07 10.46 -1.02
CA ASP A 96 9.51 10.34 -0.73
C ASP A 96 9.90 8.92 -0.34
N ILE A 97 9.05 8.26 0.45
CA ILE A 97 9.26 6.85 0.82
C ILE A 97 9.24 5.96 -0.43
N GLN A 98 8.27 6.17 -1.31
CA GLN A 98 8.13 5.39 -2.54
C GLN A 98 9.33 5.59 -3.48
N ASP A 99 9.81 6.81 -3.61
CA ASP A 99 10.98 7.13 -4.42
C ASP A 99 12.26 6.51 -3.82
N GLN A 100 12.41 6.51 -2.50
CA GLN A 100 13.54 5.84 -1.84
C GLN A 100 13.50 4.32 -2.00
N VAL A 101 12.32 3.70 -1.99
CA VAL A 101 12.16 2.26 -2.28
C VAL A 101 12.59 1.96 -3.72
N GLU A 102 12.15 2.75 -4.69
CA GLU A 102 12.55 2.60 -6.09
C GLU A 102 14.06 2.72 -6.26
N LEU A 103 14.65 3.77 -5.69
CA LEU A 103 16.09 3.98 -5.72
C LEU A 103 16.88 2.84 -5.06
N ALA A 104 16.40 2.30 -3.95
CA ALA A 104 17.04 1.18 -3.27
C ALA A 104 16.99 -0.09 -4.11
N LEU A 105 15.85 -0.38 -4.75
CA LEU A 105 15.70 -1.51 -5.67
C LEU A 105 16.64 -1.38 -6.88
N MET A 106 16.74 -0.19 -7.46
CA MET A 106 17.63 0.07 -8.61
C MET A 106 19.10 -0.07 -8.24
N ARG A 107 19.53 0.50 -7.10
CA ARG A 107 20.90 0.40 -6.61
C ARG A 107 21.29 -1.02 -6.18
N GLY A 108 20.33 -1.80 -5.70
CA GLY A 108 20.50 -3.22 -5.38
C GLY A 108 20.46 -4.13 -6.61
N GLU A 109 20.49 -3.56 -7.84
CA GLU A 109 20.46 -4.29 -9.12
C GLU A 109 19.20 -5.14 -9.34
N HIS A 110 18.13 -4.87 -8.56
CA HIS A 110 16.84 -5.53 -8.69
C HIS A 110 15.95 -4.87 -9.76
N HIS A 111 16.47 -4.63 -10.96
CA HIS A 111 15.81 -3.83 -12.01
C HIS A 111 14.43 -4.35 -12.41
N LYS A 112 14.23 -5.67 -12.49
CA LYS A 112 12.92 -6.28 -12.82
C LYS A 112 11.90 -5.98 -11.71
N VAL A 113 12.33 -6.10 -10.44
CA VAL A 113 11.50 -5.82 -9.27
C VAL A 113 11.18 -4.33 -9.16
N ALA A 114 12.17 -3.47 -9.41
CA ALA A 114 11.99 -2.01 -9.45
C ALA A 114 10.93 -1.62 -10.49
N ARG A 115 11.02 -2.19 -11.69
CA ARG A 115 10.03 -1.95 -12.76
C ARG A 115 8.62 -2.40 -12.34
N ALA A 116 8.48 -3.59 -11.75
CA ALA A 116 7.19 -4.07 -11.26
C ALA A 116 6.63 -3.17 -10.15
N TYR A 117 7.49 -2.69 -9.26
CA TYR A 117 7.12 -1.76 -8.20
C TYR A 117 6.57 -0.43 -8.76
N VAL A 118 7.26 0.16 -9.75
CA VAL A 118 6.83 1.40 -10.42
C VAL A 118 5.49 1.21 -11.13
N LEU A 119 5.33 0.13 -11.90
CA LEU A 119 4.08 -0.17 -12.59
C LEU A 119 2.91 -0.35 -11.60
N TYR A 120 3.14 -1.07 -10.51
CA TYR A 120 2.13 -1.23 -9.46
C TYR A 120 1.76 0.12 -8.81
N ARG A 121 2.77 0.97 -8.51
CA ARG A 121 2.57 2.32 -7.96
C ARG A 121 1.71 3.17 -8.90
N GLU A 122 2.02 3.13 -10.19
CA GLU A 122 1.29 3.87 -11.24
C GLU A 122 -0.15 3.37 -11.39
N GLN A 123 -0.36 2.06 -11.45
CA GLN A 123 -1.71 1.48 -11.47
C GLN A 123 -2.54 1.94 -10.27
N ARG A 124 -1.95 1.92 -9.06
CA ARG A 124 -2.62 2.41 -7.84
C ARG A 124 -2.90 3.90 -7.88
N ALA A 125 -2.03 4.71 -8.46
CA ALA A 125 -2.25 6.14 -8.65
C ALA A 125 -3.42 6.39 -9.61
N ASN A 126 -3.46 5.69 -10.73
CA ASN A 126 -4.54 5.77 -11.70
C ASN A 126 -5.88 5.31 -11.12
N GLN A 127 -5.91 4.22 -10.34
CA GLN A 127 -7.12 3.77 -9.64
C GLN A 127 -7.64 4.85 -8.70
N ARG A 128 -6.78 5.46 -7.88
CA ARG A 128 -7.20 6.55 -6.97
C ARG A 128 -7.74 7.74 -7.73
N TYR A 129 -7.07 8.14 -8.82
CA TYR A 129 -7.53 9.26 -9.65
C TYR A 129 -8.92 8.99 -10.23
N LYS A 130 -9.15 7.82 -10.81
CA LYS A 130 -10.46 7.42 -11.33
C LYS A 130 -11.52 7.36 -10.23
N THR A 131 -11.18 6.83 -9.05
CA THR A 131 -12.10 6.78 -7.89
C THR A 131 -12.44 8.19 -7.40
N ALA A 132 -11.47 9.11 -7.38
CA ALA A 132 -11.72 10.50 -7.01
C ALA A 132 -12.66 11.21 -8.00
N GLN A 133 -12.46 10.99 -9.31
CA GLN A 133 -13.37 11.52 -10.34
C GLN A 133 -14.78 10.94 -10.19
N LEU A 134 -14.90 9.65 -9.90
CA LEU A 134 -16.18 9.01 -9.66
C LEU A 134 -16.88 9.59 -8.43
N ASN A 135 -16.14 9.81 -7.34
CA ASN A 135 -16.66 10.45 -6.14
C ASN A 135 -17.12 11.89 -6.41
N GLU A 136 -16.43 12.64 -7.25
CA GLU A 136 -16.85 14.00 -7.62
C GLU A 136 -18.15 13.99 -8.45
N GLN A 137 -18.27 13.07 -9.41
CA GLN A 137 -19.44 12.98 -10.29
C GLN A 137 -20.71 12.44 -9.61
N ILE A 138 -20.54 11.50 -8.68
CA ILE A 138 -21.64 10.73 -8.08
C ILE A 138 -21.74 10.95 -6.56
N GLY A 139 -20.69 11.52 -5.95
CA GLY A 139 -20.57 11.67 -4.49
C GLY A 139 -21.76 12.41 -3.86
N ALA A 140 -22.30 13.42 -4.52
CA ALA A 140 -23.47 14.15 -4.03
C ALA A 140 -24.72 13.25 -3.94
N LYS A 141 -24.88 12.26 -4.83
CA LYS A 141 -26.01 11.32 -4.80
C LYS A 141 -25.82 10.23 -3.75
N VAL A 142 -24.60 9.73 -3.60
CA VAL A 142 -24.28 8.58 -2.73
C VAL A 142 -24.07 9.02 -1.28
N SER A 143 -23.54 10.23 -1.02
CA SER A 143 -23.33 10.76 0.33
C SER A 143 -24.62 10.98 1.13
N THR A 144 -25.77 10.96 0.48
CA THR A 144 -27.09 11.04 1.13
C THR A 144 -27.72 9.68 1.40
N MET A 145 -27.05 8.59 1.00
CA MET A 145 -27.59 7.23 1.11
C MET A 145 -26.91 6.49 2.26
N ALA A 146 -27.69 5.76 3.04
CA ALA A 146 -27.23 4.87 4.09
C ALA A 146 -27.28 3.40 3.64
N VAL A 147 -26.31 2.61 4.12
CA VAL A 147 -26.32 1.15 3.99
C VAL A 147 -26.65 0.51 5.32
N THR A 148 -27.48 -0.51 5.30
CA THR A 148 -27.79 -1.34 6.46
C THR A 148 -26.85 -2.54 6.50
N LYS A 149 -26.03 -2.63 7.56
CA LYS A 149 -25.10 -3.73 7.79
C LYS A 149 -25.83 -5.00 8.23
N ARG A 150 -25.15 -6.15 8.21
CA ARG A 150 -25.65 -7.45 8.69
C ARG A 150 -26.00 -7.46 10.17
N ASP A 151 -25.40 -6.58 10.96
CA ASP A 151 -25.66 -6.37 12.39
C ASP A 151 -26.83 -5.41 12.66
N GLY A 152 -27.49 -4.90 11.59
CA GLY A 152 -28.59 -3.95 11.65
C GLY A 152 -28.17 -2.49 11.79
N ASN A 153 -26.87 -2.22 11.95
CA ASN A 153 -26.37 -0.85 12.03
C ASN A 153 -26.41 -0.16 10.67
N LYS A 154 -26.67 1.14 10.67
CA LYS A 154 -26.63 1.97 9.47
C LYS A 154 -25.33 2.75 9.42
N GLU A 155 -24.73 2.84 8.25
CA GLU A 155 -23.61 3.73 7.95
C GLU A 155 -23.77 4.36 6.57
N ASP A 156 -23.07 5.47 6.33
CA ASP A 156 -23.06 6.12 5.02
C ASP A 156 -22.42 5.21 3.97
N ILE A 157 -23.01 5.18 2.77
CA ILE A 157 -22.42 4.43 1.66
C ILE A 157 -21.06 5.02 1.29
N SER A 158 -20.04 4.18 1.26
CA SER A 158 -18.69 4.55 0.85
C SER A 158 -18.34 3.90 -0.49
N LEU A 159 -18.20 4.72 -1.53
CA LEU A 159 -17.72 4.29 -2.84
C LEU A 159 -16.32 3.67 -2.77
N GLU A 160 -15.48 4.21 -1.90
CA GLU A 160 -14.13 3.69 -1.71
C GLU A 160 -14.15 2.25 -1.18
N LYS A 161 -15.04 1.93 -0.23
CA LYS A 161 -15.20 0.57 0.29
C LYS A 161 -15.68 -0.39 -0.81
N ILE A 162 -16.64 0.03 -1.63
CA ILE A 162 -17.16 -0.76 -2.76
C ILE A 162 -16.04 -1.01 -3.79
N THR A 163 -15.36 0.04 -4.24
CA THR A 163 -14.28 -0.06 -5.23
C THR A 163 -13.10 -0.89 -4.72
N ASN A 164 -12.71 -0.72 -3.45
CA ASN A 164 -11.64 -1.52 -2.85
C ASN A 164 -12.01 -3.01 -2.76
N ARG A 165 -13.25 -3.32 -2.44
CA ARG A 165 -13.72 -4.71 -2.41
C ARG A 165 -13.65 -5.36 -3.80
N ILE A 166 -14.14 -4.69 -4.82
CA ILE A 166 -14.05 -5.15 -6.21
C ILE A 166 -12.60 -5.31 -6.62
N SER A 167 -11.74 -4.33 -6.30
CA SER A 167 -10.31 -4.37 -6.62
C SER A 167 -9.57 -5.54 -5.96
N ILE A 168 -9.96 -5.96 -4.76
CA ILE A 168 -9.37 -7.13 -4.09
C ILE A 168 -9.79 -8.42 -4.82
N LEU A 169 -11.06 -8.54 -5.20
CA LEU A 169 -11.60 -9.70 -5.90
C LEU A 169 -11.07 -9.82 -7.32
N SER A 170 -10.84 -8.69 -7.99
CA SER A 170 -10.31 -8.64 -9.37
C SER A 170 -8.80 -8.83 -9.47
N ASN A 171 -8.13 -9.15 -8.37
CA ASN A 171 -6.67 -9.32 -8.39
C ASN A 171 -6.26 -10.50 -9.28
N GLY A 172 -5.50 -10.22 -10.34
CA GLY A 172 -5.08 -11.21 -11.33
C GLY A 172 -6.04 -11.38 -12.52
N LEU A 173 -7.13 -10.62 -12.56
CA LEU A 173 -8.07 -10.56 -13.68
C LEU A 173 -7.79 -9.32 -14.55
N GLU A 174 -8.03 -9.43 -15.85
CA GLU A 174 -7.88 -8.31 -16.81
C GLU A 174 -9.17 -7.47 -16.91
N ILE A 175 -9.65 -6.97 -15.76
CA ILE A 175 -10.87 -6.16 -15.65
C ILE A 175 -10.63 -4.84 -14.93
N ASP A 176 -11.43 -3.82 -15.24
CA ASP A 176 -11.38 -2.54 -14.51
C ASP A 176 -12.43 -2.53 -13.38
N PRO A 177 -12.00 -2.60 -12.09
CA PRO A 177 -12.91 -2.57 -10.95
C PRO A 177 -13.82 -1.34 -10.92
N ILE A 178 -13.38 -0.24 -11.50
CA ILE A 178 -14.09 1.04 -11.49
C ILE A 178 -15.30 1.01 -12.44
N THR A 179 -15.16 0.33 -13.56
CA THR A 179 -16.29 0.13 -14.48
C THR A 179 -17.47 -0.59 -13.80
N ILE A 180 -17.18 -1.60 -12.99
CA ILE A 180 -18.22 -2.31 -12.22
C ILE A 180 -18.83 -1.37 -11.18
N ALA A 181 -17.99 -0.66 -10.43
CA ALA A 181 -18.46 0.28 -9.41
C ALA A 181 -19.35 1.36 -10.03
N GLN A 182 -18.98 1.95 -11.17
CA GLN A 182 -19.77 2.95 -11.88
C GLN A 182 -21.16 2.44 -12.27
N LYS A 183 -21.21 1.24 -12.85
CA LYS A 183 -22.49 0.63 -13.26
C LYS A 183 -23.35 0.26 -12.04
N ALA A 184 -22.73 -0.29 -11.00
CA ALA A 184 -23.43 -0.69 -9.79
C ALA A 184 -24.02 0.49 -9.00
N ILE A 185 -23.31 1.61 -8.94
CA ILE A 185 -23.77 2.81 -8.20
C ILE A 185 -25.10 3.35 -8.75
N GLN A 186 -25.38 3.13 -10.02
CA GLN A 186 -26.65 3.58 -10.63
C GLN A 186 -27.87 2.89 -10.03
N GLY A 187 -27.69 1.67 -9.52
CA GLY A 187 -28.76 0.88 -8.89
C GLY A 187 -28.81 0.97 -7.37
N LEU A 188 -27.89 1.71 -6.73
CA LEU A 188 -27.95 1.89 -5.28
C LEU A 188 -29.09 2.82 -4.86
N TYR A 189 -29.72 2.51 -3.74
CA TYR A 189 -30.79 3.28 -3.11
C TYR A 189 -30.55 3.40 -1.59
N ASP A 190 -31.22 4.36 -0.97
CA ASP A 190 -31.08 4.61 0.47
C ASP A 190 -31.64 3.44 1.30
N GLY A 191 -30.89 3.00 2.29
CA GLY A 191 -31.25 1.87 3.16
C GLY A 191 -30.92 0.48 2.60
N ILE A 192 -30.28 0.38 1.40
CA ILE A 192 -29.84 -0.89 0.81
C ILE A 192 -28.98 -1.68 1.81
N THR A 193 -29.13 -2.99 1.84
CA THR A 193 -28.34 -3.86 2.70
C THR A 193 -27.00 -4.23 2.06
N THR A 194 -26.01 -4.59 2.89
CA THR A 194 -24.71 -5.07 2.39
C THR A 194 -24.85 -6.33 1.52
N ASN A 195 -25.83 -7.19 1.82
CA ASN A 195 -26.10 -8.39 1.00
C ASN A 195 -26.64 -8.04 -0.38
N GLU A 196 -27.56 -7.07 -0.45
CA GLU A 196 -28.10 -6.58 -1.72
C GLU A 196 -27.03 -5.91 -2.56
N ILE A 197 -26.12 -5.14 -1.95
CA ILE A 197 -24.96 -4.57 -2.65
C ILE A 197 -24.10 -5.69 -3.23
N ASP A 198 -23.79 -6.74 -2.46
CA ASP A 198 -22.99 -7.87 -2.93
C ASP A 198 -23.67 -8.59 -4.11
N THR A 199 -24.96 -8.85 -4.02
CA THR A 199 -25.74 -9.47 -5.09
C THR A 199 -25.75 -8.58 -6.34
N TYR A 200 -25.99 -7.29 -6.17
CA TYR A 200 -26.05 -6.35 -7.28
C TYR A 200 -24.70 -6.17 -7.98
N LEU A 201 -23.59 -6.20 -7.22
CA LEU A 201 -22.24 -6.19 -7.78
C LEU A 201 -21.98 -7.46 -8.60
N ALA A 202 -22.38 -8.62 -8.11
CA ALA A 202 -22.25 -9.90 -8.82
C ALA A 202 -23.10 -9.91 -10.12
N GLU A 203 -24.34 -9.44 -10.07
CA GLU A 203 -25.20 -9.31 -11.25
C GLU A 203 -24.62 -8.34 -12.28
N THR A 204 -24.06 -7.21 -11.81
CA THR A 204 -23.38 -6.23 -12.67
C THR A 204 -22.15 -6.84 -13.34
N ALA A 205 -21.34 -7.60 -12.60
CA ALA A 205 -20.20 -8.32 -13.15
C ALA A 205 -20.65 -9.37 -14.17
N ALA A 206 -21.68 -10.16 -13.85
CA ALA A 206 -22.25 -11.15 -14.77
C ALA A 206 -22.73 -10.50 -16.09
N ALA A 207 -23.39 -9.35 -16.03
CA ALA A 207 -23.80 -8.61 -17.22
C ALA A 207 -22.63 -8.12 -18.07
N LEU A 208 -21.46 -7.85 -17.44
CA LEU A 208 -20.24 -7.41 -18.12
C LEU A 208 -19.43 -8.55 -18.76
N THR A 209 -19.81 -9.82 -18.57
CA THR A 209 -19.14 -10.98 -19.21
C THR A 209 -19.18 -10.90 -20.73
N VAL A 210 -20.12 -10.18 -21.28
CA VAL A 210 -20.20 -9.91 -22.72
C VAL A 210 -19.05 -8.99 -23.20
N GLU A 211 -18.56 -8.11 -22.32
CA GLU A 211 -17.47 -7.19 -22.63
C GLU A 211 -16.09 -7.88 -22.44
N HIS A 212 -15.94 -8.66 -21.36
CA HIS A 212 -14.73 -9.46 -21.11
C HIS A 212 -15.05 -10.70 -20.26
N PRO A 213 -14.54 -11.89 -20.63
CA PRO A 213 -14.85 -13.15 -19.94
C PRO A 213 -14.41 -13.17 -18.48
N ASP A 214 -13.35 -12.43 -18.11
CA ASP A 214 -12.83 -12.40 -16.73
C ASP A 214 -13.83 -11.82 -15.72
N TYR A 215 -14.85 -11.08 -16.16
CA TYR A 215 -15.91 -10.64 -15.27
C TYR A 215 -16.73 -11.81 -14.67
N SER A 216 -16.67 -13.00 -15.27
CA SER A 216 -17.35 -14.19 -14.74
C SER A 216 -16.68 -14.77 -13.48
N TYR A 217 -15.45 -14.38 -13.18
CA TYR A 217 -14.70 -14.83 -12.00
C TYR A 217 -14.85 -13.90 -10.78
N LEU A 218 -15.62 -12.86 -10.89
CA LEU A 218 -15.86 -11.86 -9.85
C LEU A 218 -17.14 -12.16 -9.07
#